data_51a99713cb19338a3647f59158cc611e
#
_entry.id   51a99713cb19338a3647f59158cc611e
#
_cell.length_a   1.000
_cell.length_b   1.000
_cell.length_c   1.000
_cell.angle_alpha   90.00
_cell.angle_beta   90.00
_cell.angle_gamma   90.00
#
_symmetry.space_group_name_H-M   'P 1'
#
loop_
_entity.id
_entity.type
_entity.pdbx_description
1 polymer ?
#
loop_
_entity_poly.entity_id
_entity_poly.type
_entity_poly.pdbx_seq_one_letter_code
_entity_poly.pdbx_strand_id
1 'polypeptide(L)'
;MALGLFLLVAELNTLDIKAVVAAAQGQWLEGSRLPTLACALLFIGAVGKSAQLPLQTWLPDAMAGPTPVSALIHAATMVTAGIYLLARLNGLFVLAPDVLNVVAWVGVLTALMAACAALTQFDIKRILAYSTISQLGYMFLALGIGAWDAGVMHMMTHAFFKALLFLAAGAVIACLHHEQDIRRMGGLWRTLVVPFLSFLIGSAALAALPLTAGFASKDLILLMAWASGEQGKWLWSLAALGALLTALYSFKLIFLVFFGDSKTEPTHQPGWRMSIPLMILAALSILGGLIGLPLRDVLPLPDYEAEHGVMAVVSAAIPIAGVIAAFWLVKRNGIASIAAVHSRFGGW
;
A
#
# COMPACT_ATOMS: atom_id res chain seq x y z
N MET A 1 15.95 -14.86 -5.47
CA MET A 1 14.94 -15.39 -6.42
C MET A 1 15.54 -16.43 -7.37
N ALA A 2 16.57 -16.14 -8.17
CA ALA A 2 17.17 -17.15 -9.08
C ALA A 2 17.59 -18.43 -8.35
N LEU A 3 18.27 -18.32 -7.21
CA LEU A 3 18.63 -19.49 -6.40
C LEU A 3 17.41 -20.32 -5.94
N GLY A 4 16.30 -19.63 -5.60
CA GLY A 4 15.06 -20.34 -5.25
C GLY A 4 14.46 -21.10 -6.43
N LEU A 5 14.48 -20.51 -7.64
CA LEU A 5 14.05 -21.19 -8.85
C LEU A 5 14.95 -22.37 -9.21
N PHE A 6 16.28 -22.23 -9.08
CA PHE A 6 17.21 -23.35 -9.29
C PHE A 6 16.97 -24.48 -8.29
N LEU A 7 16.69 -24.17 -7.04
CA LEU A 7 16.35 -25.19 -6.04
C LEU A 7 15.07 -25.93 -6.42
N LEU A 8 14.02 -25.22 -6.87
CA LEU A 8 12.79 -25.86 -7.34
C LEU A 8 13.04 -26.80 -8.54
N VAL A 9 13.85 -26.36 -9.51
CA VAL A 9 14.20 -27.21 -10.66
C VAL A 9 15.01 -28.43 -10.23
N ALA A 10 15.98 -28.24 -9.35
CA ALA A 10 16.86 -29.33 -8.90
C ALA A 10 16.10 -30.43 -8.14
N GLU A 11 15.12 -30.03 -7.31
CA GLU A 11 14.39 -30.96 -6.43
C GLU A 11 13.08 -31.46 -7.06
N LEU A 12 12.36 -30.60 -7.81
CA LEU A 12 11.03 -30.92 -8.35
C LEU A 12 11.04 -31.15 -9.87
N ASN A 13 12.15 -30.87 -10.53
CA ASN A 13 12.39 -31.05 -11.98
C ASN A 13 11.37 -30.32 -12.87
N THR A 14 10.77 -29.21 -12.39
CA THR A 14 9.79 -28.42 -13.13
C THR A 14 9.79 -26.96 -12.68
N LEU A 15 9.31 -26.06 -13.57
CA LEU A 15 9.00 -24.65 -13.28
C LEU A 15 7.54 -24.31 -13.59
N ASP A 16 6.74 -25.26 -14.07
CA ASP A 16 5.30 -25.04 -14.16
C ASP A 16 4.71 -24.86 -12.75
N ILE A 17 4.01 -23.76 -12.54
CA ILE A 17 3.55 -23.37 -11.20
C ILE A 17 2.63 -24.42 -10.58
N LYS A 18 1.72 -24.99 -11.36
CA LYS A 18 0.79 -26.02 -10.86
C LYS A 18 1.55 -27.32 -10.53
N ALA A 19 2.47 -27.71 -11.40
CA ALA A 19 3.30 -28.90 -11.20
C ALA A 19 4.24 -28.72 -9.99
N VAL A 20 4.86 -27.54 -9.82
CA VAL A 20 5.68 -27.21 -8.63
C VAL A 20 4.90 -27.38 -7.34
N VAL A 21 3.70 -26.77 -7.27
CA VAL A 21 2.86 -26.83 -6.05
C VAL A 21 2.43 -28.28 -5.78
N ALA A 22 1.95 -28.99 -6.78
CA ALA A 22 1.51 -30.39 -6.63
C ALA A 22 2.67 -31.32 -6.22
N ALA A 23 3.84 -31.19 -6.86
CA ALA A 23 5.02 -31.99 -6.54
C ALA A 23 5.55 -31.68 -5.13
N ALA A 24 5.61 -30.40 -4.75
CA ALA A 24 6.04 -29.99 -3.42
C ALA A 24 5.11 -30.54 -2.32
N GLN A 25 3.80 -30.43 -2.50
CA GLN A 25 2.82 -30.97 -1.55
C GLN A 25 2.84 -32.50 -1.46
N GLY A 26 3.22 -33.19 -2.53
CA GLY A 26 3.35 -34.65 -2.54
C GLY A 26 4.68 -35.19 -1.98
N GLN A 27 5.74 -34.37 -1.98
CA GLN A 27 7.11 -34.83 -1.64
C GLN A 27 7.69 -34.18 -0.39
N TRP A 28 7.28 -32.95 -0.06
CA TRP A 28 7.85 -32.18 1.03
C TRP A 28 6.95 -32.16 2.25
N LEU A 29 7.53 -32.33 3.42
CA LEU A 29 6.82 -32.20 4.68
C LEU A 29 6.77 -30.72 5.08
N GLU A 30 5.65 -30.31 5.65
CA GLU A 30 5.47 -28.99 6.24
C GLU A 30 6.54 -28.71 7.30
N GLY A 31 7.10 -27.48 7.31
CA GLY A 31 8.17 -27.07 8.21
C GLY A 31 9.54 -27.70 7.93
N SER A 32 9.66 -28.55 6.91
CA SER A 32 10.96 -29.14 6.56
C SER A 32 11.92 -28.15 5.91
N ARG A 33 13.21 -28.50 5.81
CA ARG A 33 14.26 -27.60 5.34
C ARG A 33 14.09 -27.15 3.88
N LEU A 34 13.63 -28.04 3.00
CA LEU A 34 13.53 -27.75 1.56
C LEU A 34 12.49 -26.67 1.24
N PRO A 35 11.20 -26.79 1.63
CA PRO A 35 10.22 -25.74 1.40
C PRO A 35 10.60 -24.44 2.12
N THR A 36 11.12 -24.50 3.34
CA THR A 36 11.57 -23.33 4.09
C THR A 36 12.66 -22.56 3.32
N LEU A 37 13.68 -23.25 2.82
CA LEU A 37 14.76 -22.61 2.06
C LEU A 37 14.26 -22.07 0.72
N ALA A 38 13.46 -22.85 -0.02
CA ALA A 38 12.89 -22.42 -1.31
C ALA A 38 12.04 -21.17 -1.14
N CYS A 39 11.09 -21.16 -0.20
CA CYS A 39 10.23 -20.03 0.09
C CYS A 39 11.01 -18.80 0.59
N ALA A 40 12.00 -18.98 1.45
CA ALA A 40 12.85 -17.88 1.93
C ALA A 40 13.62 -17.22 0.77
N LEU A 41 14.21 -17.99 -0.15
CA LEU A 41 14.93 -17.47 -1.31
C LEU A 41 14.00 -16.75 -2.30
N LEU A 42 12.78 -17.24 -2.49
CA LEU A 42 11.76 -16.60 -3.31
C LEU A 42 11.27 -15.31 -2.65
N PHE A 43 11.05 -15.33 -1.33
CA PHE A 43 10.62 -14.17 -0.55
C PHE A 43 11.65 -13.04 -0.57
N ILE A 44 12.96 -13.32 -0.45
CA ILE A 44 14.00 -12.29 -0.61
C ILE A 44 13.91 -11.62 -1.98
N GLY A 45 13.62 -12.37 -3.04
CA GLY A 45 13.35 -11.79 -4.37
C GLY A 45 12.11 -10.91 -4.41
N ALA A 46 11.04 -11.31 -3.72
CA ALA A 46 9.82 -10.53 -3.57
C ALA A 46 10.05 -9.23 -2.78
N VAL A 47 10.81 -9.28 -1.67
CA VAL A 47 11.23 -8.13 -0.86
C VAL A 47 11.91 -7.07 -1.73
N GLY A 48 12.85 -7.48 -2.61
CA GLY A 48 13.54 -6.56 -3.52
C GLY A 48 12.59 -5.86 -4.50
N LYS A 49 11.72 -6.60 -5.17
CA LYS A 49 10.77 -6.03 -6.16
C LYS A 49 9.66 -5.20 -5.52
N SER A 50 9.19 -5.60 -4.35
CA SER A 50 8.09 -4.92 -3.65
C SER A 50 8.57 -3.92 -2.59
N ALA A 51 9.85 -3.57 -2.62
CA ALA A 51 10.45 -2.54 -1.76
C ALA A 51 10.11 -2.73 -0.27
N GLN A 52 10.22 -3.96 0.23
CA GLN A 52 10.05 -4.26 1.65
C GLN A 52 11.38 -4.14 2.39
N LEU A 53 11.33 -3.99 3.71
CA LEU A 53 12.53 -3.98 4.56
C LEU A 53 13.37 -5.25 4.34
N PRO A 54 14.71 -5.11 4.21
CA PRO A 54 15.52 -3.88 4.26
C PRO A 54 15.80 -3.27 2.87
N LEU A 55 15.12 -3.69 1.79
CA LEU A 55 15.41 -3.33 0.39
C LEU A 55 14.45 -2.27 -0.18
N GLN A 56 13.97 -1.33 0.65
CA GLN A 56 12.94 -0.35 0.27
C GLN A 56 13.46 0.95 -0.36
N THR A 57 14.74 1.26 -0.25
CA THR A 57 15.30 2.59 -0.54
C THR A 57 15.22 3.01 -2.00
N TRP A 58 15.28 2.06 -2.92
CA TRP A 58 15.24 2.33 -4.36
C TRP A 58 13.92 2.95 -4.84
N LEU A 59 12.80 2.67 -4.14
CA LEU A 59 11.48 3.07 -4.61
C LEU A 59 11.22 4.58 -4.52
N PRO A 60 11.55 5.28 -3.42
CA PRO A 60 11.50 6.74 -3.38
C PRO A 60 12.47 7.42 -4.35
N ASP A 61 13.61 6.81 -4.67
CA ASP A 61 14.58 7.37 -5.61
C ASP A 61 14.12 7.20 -7.08
N ALA A 62 13.28 6.22 -7.36
CA ALA A 62 12.63 6.04 -8.68
C ALA A 62 11.67 7.20 -9.05
N MET A 63 11.42 8.15 -8.14
CA MET A 63 10.56 9.34 -8.41
C MET A 63 11.18 10.35 -9.37
N ALA A 64 12.41 10.20 -9.80
CA ALA A 64 13.05 11.02 -10.84
C ALA A 64 12.35 10.89 -12.21
N GLY A 65 11.64 9.80 -12.46
CA GLY A 65 10.92 9.55 -13.72
C GLY A 65 9.64 10.38 -13.90
N PRO A 66 9.07 10.40 -15.12
CA PRO A 66 7.79 11.07 -15.39
C PRO A 66 6.64 10.50 -14.56
N THR A 67 5.73 11.36 -14.10
CA THR A 67 4.65 10.95 -13.19
C THR A 67 3.72 9.85 -13.73
N PRO A 68 3.36 9.80 -15.06
CA PRO A 68 2.57 8.68 -15.58
C PRO A 68 3.28 7.33 -15.47
N VAL A 69 4.61 7.29 -15.64
CA VAL A 69 5.43 6.08 -15.44
C VAL A 69 5.44 5.70 -13.96
N SER A 70 5.59 6.69 -13.06
CA SER A 70 5.47 6.46 -11.63
C SER A 70 4.11 5.87 -11.26
N ALA A 71 3.02 6.36 -11.87
CA ALA A 71 1.68 5.81 -11.65
C ALA A 71 1.61 4.31 -11.99
N LEU A 72 2.14 3.88 -13.14
CA LEU A 72 2.17 2.48 -13.54
C LEU A 72 3.01 1.62 -12.60
N ILE A 73 4.24 2.05 -12.28
CA ILE A 73 5.17 1.31 -11.44
C ILE A 73 4.58 1.08 -10.05
N HIS A 74 3.99 2.13 -9.44
CA HIS A 74 3.53 2.12 -8.05
C HIS A 74 2.11 1.61 -7.86
N ALA A 75 1.26 1.60 -8.91
CA ALA A 75 -0.11 1.16 -8.76
C ALA A 75 -0.28 -0.36 -8.89
N ALA A 76 0.15 -0.95 -10.02
CA ALA A 76 -0.28 -2.30 -10.35
C ALA A 76 0.80 -3.21 -10.97
N THR A 77 2.01 -2.69 -11.27
CA THR A 77 2.96 -3.46 -12.09
C THR A 77 4.18 -3.94 -11.30
N MET A 78 5.25 -3.17 -11.25
CA MET A 78 6.53 -3.65 -10.75
C MET A 78 6.52 -3.95 -9.25
N VAL A 79 5.91 -3.09 -8.46
CA VAL A 79 5.92 -3.22 -7.00
C VAL A 79 4.97 -4.30 -6.46
N THR A 80 3.97 -4.70 -7.24
CA THR A 80 3.02 -5.76 -6.86
C THR A 80 3.51 -7.17 -7.25
N ALA A 81 4.63 -7.26 -7.97
CA ALA A 81 5.16 -8.53 -8.45
C ALA A 81 5.50 -9.50 -7.31
N GLY A 82 6.00 -9.01 -6.16
CA GLY A 82 6.25 -9.86 -4.98
C GLY A 82 4.96 -10.41 -4.37
N ILE A 83 3.91 -9.59 -4.28
CA ILE A 83 2.58 -10.01 -3.81
C ILE A 83 2.01 -11.11 -4.72
N TYR A 84 2.05 -10.86 -6.03
CA TYR A 84 1.60 -11.82 -7.03
C TYR A 84 2.38 -13.15 -6.95
N LEU A 85 3.70 -13.09 -6.78
CA LEU A 85 4.54 -14.27 -6.62
C LEU A 85 4.10 -15.15 -5.44
N LEU A 86 3.94 -14.55 -4.25
CA LEU A 86 3.53 -15.28 -3.06
C LEU A 86 2.11 -15.83 -3.22
N ALA A 87 1.16 -15.00 -3.68
CA ALA A 87 -0.21 -15.43 -3.89
C ALA A 87 -0.31 -16.56 -4.93
N ARG A 88 0.51 -16.53 -5.98
CA ARG A 88 0.52 -17.54 -7.04
C ARG A 88 1.15 -18.87 -6.59
N LEU A 89 2.09 -18.80 -5.65
CA LEU A 89 2.77 -19.95 -5.04
C LEU A 89 2.25 -20.26 -3.62
N ASN A 90 1.01 -19.85 -3.29
CA ASN A 90 0.43 -20.03 -1.95
C ASN A 90 0.59 -21.46 -1.43
N GLY A 91 0.28 -22.48 -2.25
CA GLY A 91 0.38 -23.88 -1.86
C GLY A 91 1.81 -24.37 -1.57
N LEU A 92 2.85 -23.66 -2.07
CA LEU A 92 4.24 -23.88 -1.69
C LEU A 92 4.55 -23.17 -0.36
N PHE A 93 4.10 -21.91 -0.20
CA PHE A 93 4.36 -21.12 1.00
C PHE A 93 3.66 -21.68 2.25
N VAL A 94 2.52 -22.32 2.12
CA VAL A 94 1.83 -23.02 3.22
C VAL A 94 2.73 -24.14 3.82
N LEU A 95 3.59 -24.76 3.04
CA LEU A 95 4.56 -25.74 3.55
C LEU A 95 5.72 -25.13 4.37
N ALA A 96 5.81 -23.80 4.43
CA ALA A 96 6.87 -23.07 5.12
C ALA A 96 6.28 -22.02 6.12
N PRO A 97 5.62 -22.45 7.22
CA PRO A 97 4.94 -21.56 8.16
C PRO A 97 5.88 -20.54 8.82
N ASP A 98 7.13 -20.91 9.10
CA ASP A 98 8.12 -19.97 9.63
C ASP A 98 8.42 -18.82 8.67
N VAL A 99 8.46 -19.11 7.36
CA VAL A 99 8.65 -18.07 6.33
C VAL A 99 7.42 -17.16 6.24
N LEU A 100 6.21 -17.74 6.29
CA LEU A 100 4.97 -16.95 6.31
C LEU A 100 4.94 -16.01 7.52
N ASN A 101 5.36 -16.47 8.68
CA ASN A 101 5.49 -15.63 9.87
C ASN A 101 6.47 -14.45 9.62
N VAL A 102 7.64 -14.72 9.04
CA VAL A 102 8.59 -13.65 8.66
C VAL A 102 7.97 -12.69 7.64
N VAL A 103 7.22 -13.18 6.66
CA VAL A 103 6.48 -12.36 5.68
C VAL A 103 5.54 -11.39 6.38
N ALA A 104 4.76 -11.85 7.35
CA ALA A 104 3.82 -11.02 8.10
C ALA A 104 4.54 -9.91 8.87
N TRP A 105 5.61 -10.24 9.60
CA TRP A 105 6.38 -9.28 10.38
C TRP A 105 7.12 -8.26 9.49
N VAL A 106 7.78 -8.70 8.44
CA VAL A 106 8.42 -7.80 7.47
C VAL A 106 7.37 -6.87 6.86
N GLY A 107 6.19 -7.38 6.51
CA GLY A 107 5.08 -6.60 5.98
C GLY A 107 4.65 -5.48 6.92
N VAL A 108 4.29 -5.81 8.16
CA VAL A 108 3.77 -4.83 9.12
C VAL A 108 4.82 -3.80 9.54
N LEU A 109 6.07 -4.23 9.75
CA LEU A 109 7.17 -3.31 10.08
C LEU A 109 7.48 -2.37 8.93
N THR A 110 7.45 -2.86 7.69
CA THR A 110 7.59 -2.03 6.49
C THR A 110 6.44 -1.03 6.38
N ALA A 111 5.20 -1.47 6.62
CA ALA A 111 4.03 -0.60 6.57
C ALA A 111 4.16 0.57 7.55
N LEU A 112 4.56 0.28 8.78
CA LEU A 112 4.72 1.29 9.83
C LEU A 112 5.89 2.24 9.55
N MET A 113 7.07 1.70 9.23
CA MET A 113 8.26 2.50 8.90
C MET A 113 7.99 3.45 7.73
N ALA A 114 7.38 2.95 6.65
CA ALA A 114 7.09 3.77 5.49
C ALA A 114 6.01 4.84 5.77
N ALA A 115 5.02 4.56 6.63
CA ALA A 115 4.05 5.55 7.06
C ALA A 115 4.70 6.68 7.88
N CYS A 116 5.65 6.35 8.77
CA CYS A 116 6.45 7.35 9.48
C CYS A 116 7.29 8.20 8.51
N ALA A 117 7.94 7.57 7.54
CA ALA A 117 8.73 8.27 6.53
C ALA A 117 7.87 9.21 5.67
N ALA A 118 6.66 8.79 5.25
CA ALA A 118 5.73 9.62 4.49
C ALA A 118 5.32 10.91 5.23
N LEU A 119 5.22 10.87 6.56
CA LEU A 119 4.90 12.04 7.37
C LEU A 119 5.99 13.12 7.31
N THR A 120 7.24 12.74 7.15
CA THR A 120 8.38 13.67 7.15
C THR A 120 8.72 14.22 5.76
N GLN A 121 8.18 13.64 4.68
CA GLN A 121 8.42 14.11 3.33
C GLN A 121 7.64 15.39 3.00
N PHE A 122 8.24 16.19 2.09
CA PHE A 122 7.61 17.40 1.54
C PHE A 122 7.44 17.33 0.01
N ASP A 123 8.07 16.40 -0.66
CA ASP A 123 7.85 16.12 -2.07
C ASP A 123 6.60 15.26 -2.25
N ILE A 124 5.64 15.74 -3.07
CA ILE A 124 4.35 15.09 -3.29
C ILE A 124 4.52 13.65 -3.84
N LYS A 125 5.48 13.43 -4.75
CA LYS A 125 5.74 12.11 -5.35
C LYS A 125 6.40 11.18 -4.32
N ARG A 126 7.34 11.68 -3.51
CA ARG A 126 7.98 10.89 -2.45
C ARG A 126 7.00 10.47 -1.37
N ILE A 127 6.07 11.36 -0.97
CA ILE A 127 4.98 11.00 -0.04
C ILE A 127 4.17 9.83 -0.61
N LEU A 128 3.79 9.90 -1.88
CA LEU A 128 3.04 8.84 -2.55
C LEU A 128 3.86 7.55 -2.73
N ALA A 129 5.19 7.64 -2.92
CA ALA A 129 6.08 6.48 -2.98
C ALA A 129 6.16 5.75 -1.63
N TYR A 130 6.41 6.47 -0.53
CA TYR A 130 6.39 5.87 0.80
C TYR A 130 5.03 5.30 1.18
N SER A 131 3.95 5.97 0.76
CA SER A 131 2.60 5.42 0.95
C SER A 131 2.38 4.13 0.15
N THR A 132 3.04 3.95 -1.01
CA THR A 132 3.01 2.68 -1.75
C THR A 132 3.74 1.58 -0.97
N ILE A 133 4.95 1.84 -0.46
CA ILE A 133 5.71 0.89 0.37
C ILE A 133 4.86 0.44 1.56
N SER A 134 4.18 1.39 2.21
CA SER A 134 3.29 1.11 3.34
C SER A 134 2.15 0.17 2.96
N GLN A 135 1.45 0.43 1.84
CA GLN A 135 0.32 -0.42 1.42
C GLN A 135 0.78 -1.82 0.97
N LEU A 136 1.93 -1.93 0.32
CA LEU A 136 2.52 -3.23 0.01
C LEU A 136 2.83 -4.01 1.29
N GLY A 137 3.28 -3.34 2.35
CA GLY A 137 3.46 -3.95 3.66
C GLY A 137 2.18 -4.57 4.22
N TYR A 138 1.02 -3.92 4.08
CA TYR A 138 -0.28 -4.52 4.43
C TYR A 138 -0.61 -5.77 3.61
N MET A 139 -0.28 -5.77 2.32
CA MET A 139 -0.49 -6.95 1.48
C MET A 139 0.40 -8.11 1.93
N PHE A 140 1.69 -7.84 2.24
CA PHE A 140 2.58 -8.87 2.79
C PHE A 140 2.09 -9.37 4.15
N LEU A 141 1.61 -8.49 5.03
CA LEU A 141 0.96 -8.89 6.28
C LEU A 141 -0.18 -9.88 6.02
N ALA A 142 -1.10 -9.54 5.08
CA ALA A 142 -2.22 -10.40 4.75
C ALA A 142 -1.77 -11.78 4.25
N LEU A 143 -0.82 -11.82 3.30
CA LEU A 143 -0.30 -13.09 2.78
C LEU A 143 0.42 -13.90 3.85
N GLY A 144 1.18 -13.24 4.74
CA GLY A 144 1.93 -13.89 5.81
C GLY A 144 1.06 -14.52 6.91
N ILE A 145 -0.15 -14.00 7.12
CA ILE A 145 -1.15 -14.62 8.03
C ILE A 145 -2.10 -15.56 7.31
N GLY A 146 -1.88 -15.89 6.03
CA GLY A 146 -2.73 -16.79 5.26
C GLY A 146 -4.02 -16.18 4.71
N ALA A 147 -4.25 -14.87 4.87
CA ALA A 147 -5.40 -14.15 4.30
C ALA A 147 -5.12 -13.74 2.83
N TRP A 148 -4.98 -14.75 1.97
CA TRP A 148 -4.56 -14.60 0.57
C TRP A 148 -5.54 -13.76 -0.25
N ASP A 149 -6.83 -13.98 -0.07
CA ASP A 149 -7.92 -13.26 -0.72
C ASP A 149 -7.91 -11.77 -0.34
N ALA A 150 -7.73 -11.46 0.95
CA ALA A 150 -7.63 -10.09 1.44
C ALA A 150 -6.42 -9.36 0.83
N GLY A 151 -5.25 -10.02 0.76
CA GLY A 151 -4.05 -9.46 0.15
C GLY A 151 -4.21 -9.16 -1.33
N VAL A 152 -4.79 -10.08 -2.11
CA VAL A 152 -5.04 -9.90 -3.55
C VAL A 152 -6.17 -8.88 -3.80
N MET A 153 -7.22 -8.88 -3.00
CA MET A 153 -8.28 -7.87 -3.08
C MET A 153 -7.69 -6.46 -2.82
N HIS A 154 -6.83 -6.33 -1.83
CA HIS A 154 -6.17 -5.04 -1.56
C HIS A 154 -5.22 -4.64 -2.69
N MET A 155 -4.53 -5.57 -3.34
CA MET A 155 -3.72 -5.30 -4.53
C MET A 155 -4.57 -4.71 -5.68
N MET A 156 -5.77 -5.23 -5.92
CA MET A 156 -6.68 -4.70 -6.94
C MET A 156 -7.18 -3.30 -6.61
N THR A 157 -7.70 -3.08 -5.41
CA THR A 157 -8.22 -1.76 -5.01
C THR A 157 -7.09 -0.72 -4.91
N HIS A 158 -5.91 -1.12 -4.47
CA HIS A 158 -4.69 -0.33 -4.47
C HIS A 158 -4.32 0.17 -5.86
N ALA A 159 -4.44 -0.67 -6.88
CA ALA A 159 -4.16 -0.26 -8.25
C ALA A 159 -5.02 0.95 -8.67
N PHE A 160 -6.29 0.98 -8.30
CA PHE A 160 -7.21 2.06 -8.63
C PHE A 160 -6.83 3.38 -7.93
N PHE A 161 -6.77 3.38 -6.60
CA PHE A 161 -6.53 4.62 -5.88
C PHE A 161 -5.08 5.11 -5.97
N LYS A 162 -4.11 4.23 -6.21
CA LYS A 162 -2.71 4.67 -6.43
C LYS A 162 -2.50 5.28 -7.81
N ALA A 163 -3.04 4.67 -8.85
CA ALA A 163 -3.02 5.28 -10.17
C ALA A 163 -3.71 6.65 -10.14
N LEU A 164 -4.87 6.75 -9.46
CA LEU A 164 -5.58 8.01 -9.26
C LEU A 164 -4.69 9.07 -8.59
N LEU A 165 -4.08 8.75 -7.45
CA LEU A 165 -3.25 9.69 -6.69
C LEU A 165 -2.02 10.16 -7.47
N PHE A 166 -1.30 9.24 -8.13
CA PHE A 166 -0.13 9.62 -8.92
C PHE A 166 -0.49 10.43 -10.15
N LEU A 167 -1.55 10.06 -10.89
CA LEU A 167 -1.99 10.85 -12.05
C LEU A 167 -2.52 12.22 -11.63
N ALA A 168 -3.24 12.31 -10.51
CA ALA A 168 -3.68 13.58 -9.94
C ALA A 168 -2.48 14.45 -9.50
N ALA A 169 -1.44 13.84 -8.88
CA ALA A 169 -0.20 14.53 -8.58
C ALA A 169 0.48 15.05 -9.85
N GLY A 170 0.51 14.25 -10.91
CA GLY A 170 1.03 14.66 -12.21
C GLY A 170 0.26 15.84 -12.79
N ALA A 171 -1.06 15.87 -12.67
CA ALA A 171 -1.89 16.98 -13.12
C ALA A 171 -1.60 18.26 -12.33
N VAL A 172 -1.49 18.17 -11.00
CA VAL A 172 -1.12 19.32 -10.14
C VAL A 172 0.27 19.85 -10.51
N ILE A 173 1.27 18.97 -10.59
CA ILE A 173 2.66 19.33 -10.92
C ILE A 173 2.75 20.01 -12.30
N ALA A 174 2.05 19.47 -13.30
CA ALA A 174 2.04 20.03 -14.65
C ALA A 174 1.43 21.44 -14.70
N CYS A 175 0.37 21.70 -13.90
CA CYS A 175 -0.28 23.00 -13.81
C CYS A 175 0.49 24.03 -12.96
N LEU A 176 1.46 23.58 -12.13
CA LEU A 176 2.24 24.42 -11.19
C LEU A 176 3.72 24.58 -11.59
N HIS A 177 4.05 24.78 -12.87
CA HIS A 177 5.44 24.95 -13.32
C HIS A 177 6.40 23.85 -12.86
N HIS A 178 5.92 22.60 -12.77
CA HIS A 178 6.65 21.44 -12.25
C HIS A 178 7.05 21.51 -10.76
N GLU A 179 6.40 22.36 -9.96
CA GLU A 179 6.61 22.39 -8.50
C GLU A 179 6.16 21.05 -7.88
N GLN A 180 6.99 20.49 -7.01
CA GLN A 180 6.74 19.24 -6.30
C GLN A 180 6.72 19.41 -4.77
N ASP A 181 7.26 20.53 -4.26
CA ASP A 181 7.28 20.81 -2.83
C ASP A 181 5.92 21.31 -2.35
N ILE A 182 5.25 20.48 -1.53
CA ILE A 182 3.92 20.80 -0.98
C ILE A 182 3.90 22.06 -0.10
N ARG A 183 5.07 22.52 0.38
CA ARG A 183 5.20 23.75 1.17
C ARG A 183 5.03 25.01 0.33
N ARG A 184 5.24 24.89 -0.98
CA ARG A 184 5.10 25.98 -1.96
C ARG A 184 3.75 25.96 -2.67
N MET A 185 2.91 24.96 -2.39
CA MET A 185 1.53 24.84 -2.87
C MET A 185 0.56 25.45 -1.86
N GLY A 186 -0.72 25.58 -2.21
CA GLY A 186 -1.80 26.03 -1.32
C GLY A 186 -2.97 26.61 -2.12
N GLY A 187 -4.19 26.58 -1.56
CA GLY A 187 -5.36 27.23 -2.10
C GLY A 187 -5.92 26.67 -3.43
N LEU A 188 -5.47 25.48 -3.87
CA LEU A 188 -5.74 24.97 -5.21
C LEU A 188 -7.13 24.34 -5.40
N TRP A 189 -7.95 24.21 -4.35
CA TRP A 189 -9.21 23.47 -4.42
C TRP A 189 -10.25 24.08 -5.36
N ARG A 190 -10.23 25.42 -5.55
CA ARG A 190 -11.13 26.12 -6.47
C ARG A 190 -10.61 26.18 -7.90
N THR A 191 -9.29 26.20 -8.06
CA THR A 191 -8.64 26.35 -9.38
C THR A 191 -8.40 25.01 -10.04
N LEU A 192 -8.07 23.96 -9.29
CA LEU A 192 -7.79 22.59 -9.81
C LEU A 192 -8.82 21.59 -9.27
N VAL A 193 -10.10 21.79 -9.60
CA VAL A 193 -11.23 21.02 -9.03
C VAL A 193 -11.10 19.51 -9.30
N VAL A 194 -10.80 19.10 -10.55
CA VAL A 194 -10.70 17.67 -10.88
C VAL A 194 -9.53 17.00 -10.16
N PRO A 195 -8.30 17.54 -10.16
CA PRO A 195 -7.21 17.00 -9.32
C PRO A 195 -7.55 16.99 -7.83
N PHE A 196 -8.21 18.03 -7.30
CA PHE A 196 -8.61 18.09 -5.90
C PHE A 196 -9.55 16.94 -5.52
N LEU A 197 -10.63 16.77 -6.28
CA LEU A 197 -11.58 15.66 -6.03
C LEU A 197 -10.91 14.28 -6.18
N SER A 198 -10.01 14.16 -7.16
CA SER A 198 -9.22 12.95 -7.36
C SER A 198 -8.32 12.64 -6.16
N PHE A 199 -7.63 13.66 -5.62
CA PHE A 199 -6.83 13.50 -4.40
C PHE A 199 -7.69 13.17 -3.18
N LEU A 200 -8.84 13.82 -3.04
CA LEU A 200 -9.75 13.58 -1.92
C LEU A 200 -10.26 12.14 -1.92
N ILE A 201 -10.75 11.66 -3.06
CA ILE A 201 -11.26 10.28 -3.23
C ILE A 201 -10.13 9.27 -3.07
N GLY A 202 -8.99 9.49 -3.75
CA GLY A 202 -7.85 8.58 -3.67
C GLY A 202 -7.24 8.50 -2.26
N SER A 203 -7.15 9.62 -1.54
CA SER A 203 -6.67 9.64 -0.15
C SER A 203 -7.67 9.05 0.83
N ALA A 204 -8.98 9.23 0.60
CA ALA A 204 -10.02 8.57 1.36
C ALA A 204 -9.93 7.04 1.21
N ALA A 205 -9.74 6.55 -0.02
CA ALA A 205 -9.55 5.13 -0.30
C ALA A 205 -8.22 4.60 0.28
N LEU A 206 -7.12 5.34 0.14
CA LEU A 206 -5.81 4.98 0.73
C LEU A 206 -5.87 4.89 2.26
N ALA A 207 -6.58 5.82 2.90
CA ALA A 207 -6.80 5.84 4.35
C ALA A 207 -7.77 4.75 4.81
N ALA A 208 -8.50 4.12 3.89
CA ALA A 208 -9.59 3.19 4.18
C ALA A 208 -10.76 3.86 4.93
N LEU A 209 -11.19 5.03 4.47
CA LEU A 209 -12.43 5.64 4.98
C LEU A 209 -13.65 4.83 4.51
N PRO A 210 -14.71 4.72 5.32
CA PRO A 210 -15.94 4.05 4.94
C PRO A 210 -16.46 4.48 3.56
N LEU A 211 -17.15 3.60 2.86
CA LEU A 211 -17.69 3.79 1.50
C LEU A 211 -16.64 3.90 0.38
N THR A 212 -15.38 3.55 0.62
CA THR A 212 -14.33 3.48 -0.40
C THR A 212 -13.88 2.06 -0.67
N ALA A 213 -13.30 1.81 -1.85
CA ALA A 213 -12.75 0.50 -2.20
C ALA A 213 -11.61 0.08 -1.26
N GLY A 214 -10.83 1.05 -0.77
CA GLY A 214 -9.77 0.81 0.21
C GLY A 214 -10.29 0.33 1.56
N PHE A 215 -11.46 0.80 2.00
CA PHE A 215 -12.11 0.30 3.21
C PHE A 215 -12.43 -1.18 3.09
N ALA A 216 -13.11 -1.59 2.01
CA ALA A 216 -13.51 -2.98 1.79
C ALA A 216 -12.34 -3.97 1.83
N SER A 217 -11.14 -3.55 1.41
CA SER A 217 -9.96 -4.43 1.35
C SER A 217 -9.04 -4.32 2.57
N LYS A 218 -8.74 -3.11 3.04
CA LYS A 218 -7.80 -2.89 4.16
C LYS A 218 -8.43 -3.25 5.51
N ASP A 219 -9.73 -2.98 5.68
CA ASP A 219 -10.48 -3.40 6.86
C ASP A 219 -10.45 -4.93 6.99
N LEU A 220 -10.65 -5.65 5.89
CA LEU A 220 -10.54 -7.10 5.87
C LEU A 220 -9.14 -7.58 6.32
N ILE A 221 -8.06 -6.95 5.88
CA ILE A 221 -6.70 -7.29 6.35
C ILE A 221 -6.57 -7.09 7.86
N LEU A 222 -7.08 -5.98 8.39
CA LEU A 222 -7.03 -5.72 9.82
C LEU A 222 -7.86 -6.73 10.63
N LEU A 223 -9.06 -7.05 10.17
CA LEU A 223 -9.91 -8.04 10.79
C LEU A 223 -9.26 -9.44 10.81
N MET A 224 -8.68 -9.86 9.68
CA MET A 224 -7.97 -11.12 9.59
C MET A 224 -6.71 -11.15 10.47
N ALA A 225 -5.97 -10.04 10.58
CA ALA A 225 -4.84 -9.94 11.48
C ALA A 225 -5.25 -10.09 12.94
N TRP A 226 -6.38 -9.51 13.35
CA TRP A 226 -6.92 -9.68 14.70
C TRP A 226 -7.30 -11.14 14.98
N ALA A 227 -7.96 -11.80 14.03
CA ALA A 227 -8.45 -13.17 14.16
C ALA A 227 -7.34 -14.23 14.11
N SER A 228 -6.13 -13.91 13.64
CA SER A 228 -5.03 -14.87 13.47
C SER A 228 -4.32 -15.27 14.78
N GLY A 229 -4.95 -15.10 15.94
CA GLY A 229 -4.48 -15.54 17.24
C GLY A 229 -3.69 -14.49 18.03
N GLU A 230 -2.97 -14.93 19.07
CA GLU A 230 -2.28 -14.00 19.98
C GLU A 230 -1.19 -13.16 19.31
N GLN A 231 -0.42 -13.75 18.41
CA GLN A 231 0.56 -13.02 17.60
C GLN A 231 -0.13 -12.04 16.65
N GLY A 232 -1.29 -12.40 16.13
CA GLY A 232 -2.11 -11.56 15.27
C GLY A 232 -2.54 -10.26 15.93
N LYS A 233 -2.79 -10.25 17.25
CA LYS A 233 -3.11 -9.03 18.00
C LYS A 233 -1.96 -8.01 17.98
N TRP A 234 -0.71 -8.46 18.06
CA TRP A 234 0.46 -7.59 17.92
C TRP A 234 0.61 -7.06 16.49
N LEU A 235 0.44 -7.92 15.50
CA LEU A 235 0.46 -7.54 14.09
C LEU A 235 -0.65 -6.52 13.80
N TRP A 236 -1.86 -6.77 14.30
CA TRP A 236 -2.99 -5.85 14.21
C TRP A 236 -2.68 -4.49 14.83
N SER A 237 -2.10 -4.46 16.05
CA SER A 237 -1.82 -3.21 16.75
C SER A 237 -0.85 -2.32 15.96
N LEU A 238 0.21 -2.91 15.40
CA LEU A 238 1.17 -2.20 14.55
C LEU A 238 0.52 -1.76 13.22
N ALA A 239 -0.31 -2.60 12.62
CA ALA A 239 -1.04 -2.29 11.40
C ALA A 239 -2.08 -1.17 11.64
N ALA A 240 -2.80 -1.19 12.77
CA ALA A 240 -3.74 -0.15 13.18
C ALA A 240 -3.04 1.21 13.37
N LEU A 241 -1.88 1.22 14.02
CA LEU A 241 -1.04 2.41 14.13
C LEU A 241 -0.61 2.91 12.73
N GLY A 242 -0.17 2.02 11.85
CA GLY A 242 0.15 2.35 10.45
C GLY A 242 -1.06 2.91 9.70
N ALA A 243 -2.29 2.43 9.96
CA ALA A 243 -3.52 2.95 9.34
C ALA A 243 -3.84 4.38 9.81
N LEU A 244 -3.67 4.65 11.11
CA LEU A 244 -3.78 6.01 11.68
C LEU A 244 -2.80 6.96 10.99
N LEU A 245 -1.52 6.57 10.89
CA LEU A 245 -0.49 7.36 10.22
C LEU A 245 -0.78 7.53 8.72
N THR A 246 -1.37 6.52 8.06
CA THR A 246 -1.79 6.61 6.66
C THR A 246 -2.82 7.71 6.45
N ALA A 247 -3.86 7.77 7.26
CA ALA A 247 -4.86 8.84 7.20
C ALA A 247 -4.22 10.20 7.50
N LEU A 248 -3.33 10.26 8.49
CA LEU A 248 -2.66 11.50 8.91
C LEU A 248 -1.79 12.09 7.78
N TYR A 249 -0.88 11.33 7.16
CA TYR A 249 -0.04 11.88 6.10
C TYR A 249 -0.82 12.18 4.81
N SER A 250 -1.84 11.39 4.48
CA SER A 250 -2.65 11.58 3.27
C SER A 250 -3.48 12.87 3.36
N PHE A 251 -4.12 13.11 4.51
CA PHE A 251 -4.92 14.32 4.70
C PHE A 251 -4.06 15.56 5.03
N LYS A 252 -2.90 15.39 5.69
CA LYS A 252 -1.87 16.44 5.74
C LYS A 252 -1.53 16.94 4.33
N LEU A 253 -1.29 16.03 3.38
CA LEU A 253 -1.00 16.37 1.99
C LEU A 253 -2.14 17.17 1.36
N ILE A 254 -3.40 16.73 1.52
CA ILE A 254 -4.58 17.44 1.01
C ILE A 254 -4.68 18.85 1.60
N PHE A 255 -4.56 18.98 2.91
CA PHE A 255 -4.71 20.28 3.59
C PHE A 255 -3.62 21.27 3.18
N LEU A 256 -2.39 20.82 2.94
CA LEU A 256 -1.29 21.69 2.51
C LEU A 256 -1.35 22.07 1.04
N VAL A 257 -1.77 21.16 0.16
CA VAL A 257 -1.78 21.39 -1.29
C VAL A 257 -3.03 22.18 -1.72
N PHE A 258 -4.19 21.83 -1.19
CA PHE A 258 -5.45 22.35 -1.71
C PHE A 258 -6.09 23.44 -0.86
N PHE A 259 -5.74 23.54 0.42
CA PHE A 259 -6.30 24.55 1.34
C PHE A 259 -5.23 25.56 1.77
N GLY A 260 -5.66 26.59 2.50
CA GLY A 260 -4.79 27.71 2.93
C GLY A 260 -4.56 28.75 1.82
N ASP A 261 -3.52 29.57 2.01
CA ASP A 261 -3.20 30.66 1.09
C ASP A 261 -2.49 30.11 -0.16
N SER A 262 -2.89 30.61 -1.33
CA SER A 262 -2.24 30.29 -2.61
C SER A 262 -0.82 30.85 -2.62
N LYS A 263 0.18 29.99 -2.83
CA LYS A 263 1.60 30.37 -2.92
C LYS A 263 2.12 30.28 -4.35
N THR A 264 1.55 29.38 -5.15
CA THR A 264 1.87 29.23 -6.56
C THR A 264 0.57 29.17 -7.34
N GLU A 265 0.41 30.05 -8.33
CA GLU A 265 -0.79 30.09 -9.15
C GLU A 265 -0.68 29.07 -10.30
N PRO A 266 -1.76 28.34 -10.61
CA PRO A 266 -1.79 27.43 -11.75
C PRO A 266 -1.71 28.21 -13.08
N THR A 267 -0.86 27.74 -13.99
CA THR A 267 -0.73 28.32 -15.33
C THR A 267 -1.87 27.99 -16.28
N HIS A 268 -2.48 26.82 -16.08
CA HIS A 268 -3.58 26.32 -16.91
C HIS A 268 -4.40 25.28 -16.13
N GLN A 269 -5.56 24.93 -16.70
CA GLN A 269 -6.41 23.83 -16.21
C GLN A 269 -5.98 22.51 -16.84
N PRO A 270 -6.10 21.37 -16.13
CA PRO A 270 -5.84 20.07 -16.74
C PRO A 270 -6.83 19.83 -17.88
N GLY A 271 -6.29 19.49 -19.07
CA GLY A 271 -7.10 19.19 -20.23
C GLY A 271 -7.93 17.91 -20.06
N TRP A 272 -8.93 17.70 -20.95
CA TRP A 272 -9.83 16.54 -20.91
C TRP A 272 -9.09 15.20 -20.96
N ARG A 273 -7.93 15.14 -21.64
CA ARG A 273 -7.08 13.94 -21.73
C ARG A 273 -6.52 13.50 -20.37
N MET A 274 -6.33 14.44 -19.45
CA MET A 274 -5.92 14.14 -18.08
C MET A 274 -7.14 13.90 -17.17
N SER A 275 -8.22 14.63 -17.38
CA SER A 275 -9.40 14.60 -16.51
C SER A 275 -10.21 13.31 -16.65
N ILE A 276 -10.37 12.74 -17.88
CA ILE A 276 -11.14 11.51 -18.10
C ILE A 276 -10.56 10.31 -17.33
N PRO A 277 -9.24 9.98 -17.43
CA PRO A 277 -8.66 8.91 -16.63
C PRO A 277 -8.81 9.12 -15.12
N LEU A 278 -8.70 10.37 -14.64
CA LEU A 278 -8.91 10.68 -13.22
C LEU A 278 -10.34 10.38 -12.78
N MET A 279 -11.35 10.76 -13.55
CA MET A 279 -12.75 10.49 -13.22
C MET A 279 -13.06 8.98 -13.21
N ILE A 280 -12.55 8.22 -14.18
CA ILE A 280 -12.72 6.75 -14.24
C ILE A 280 -12.08 6.11 -12.99
N LEU A 281 -10.83 6.45 -12.69
CA LEU A 281 -10.13 5.90 -11.54
C LEU A 281 -10.76 6.34 -10.20
N ALA A 282 -11.34 7.55 -10.14
CA ALA A 282 -12.08 8.00 -8.96
C ALA A 282 -13.33 7.15 -8.73
N ALA A 283 -14.09 6.87 -9.80
CA ALA A 283 -15.24 5.96 -9.72
C ALA A 283 -14.83 4.55 -9.27
N LEU A 284 -13.73 3.99 -9.82
CA LEU A 284 -13.20 2.70 -9.40
C LEU A 284 -12.64 2.71 -7.97
N SER A 285 -12.12 3.82 -7.49
CA SER A 285 -11.64 3.98 -6.11
C SER A 285 -12.78 4.02 -5.07
N ILE A 286 -14.01 4.35 -5.51
CA ILE A 286 -15.22 4.27 -4.68
C ILE A 286 -15.86 2.88 -4.85
N LEU A 287 -16.15 2.48 -6.08
CA LEU A 287 -16.97 1.33 -6.39
C LEU A 287 -16.20 0.00 -6.51
N GLY A 288 -14.87 0.09 -6.69
CA GLY A 288 -14.03 -1.09 -6.94
C GLY A 288 -14.04 -2.14 -5.81
N GLY A 289 -14.39 -1.73 -4.58
CA GLY A 289 -14.60 -2.66 -3.48
C GLY A 289 -15.83 -3.55 -3.60
N LEU A 290 -16.78 -3.19 -4.49
CA LEU A 290 -18.00 -3.97 -4.78
C LEU A 290 -17.75 -5.01 -5.88
N ILE A 291 -16.58 -4.98 -6.55
CA ILE A 291 -16.23 -5.96 -7.57
C ILE A 291 -15.98 -7.30 -6.87
N GLY A 292 -16.91 -8.22 -6.98
CA GLY A 292 -16.78 -9.58 -6.47
C GLY A 292 -15.81 -10.38 -7.33
N LEU A 293 -14.54 -10.51 -6.87
CA LEU A 293 -13.62 -11.46 -7.47
C LEU A 293 -13.85 -12.85 -6.87
N PRO A 294 -13.90 -13.92 -7.67
CA PRO A 294 -14.04 -15.30 -7.18
C PRO A 294 -12.71 -15.80 -6.57
N LEU A 295 -12.10 -15.01 -5.68
CA LEU A 295 -10.81 -15.32 -5.08
C LEU A 295 -10.88 -16.55 -4.17
N ARG A 296 -12.00 -16.72 -3.50
CA ARG A 296 -12.25 -17.86 -2.59
C ARG A 296 -12.35 -19.21 -3.30
N ASP A 297 -12.61 -19.20 -4.60
CA ASP A 297 -12.65 -20.41 -5.42
C ASP A 297 -11.24 -20.85 -5.87
N VAL A 298 -10.27 -19.94 -5.79
CA VAL A 298 -8.92 -20.13 -6.34
C VAL A 298 -7.82 -20.12 -5.26
N LEU A 299 -8.05 -19.37 -4.19
CA LEU A 299 -7.08 -19.20 -3.10
C LEU A 299 -7.57 -19.94 -1.85
N PRO A 300 -6.67 -20.56 -1.08
CA PRO A 300 -7.04 -21.20 0.18
C PRO A 300 -7.60 -20.14 1.14
N LEU A 301 -8.63 -20.54 1.88
CA LEU A 301 -9.15 -19.73 2.97
C LEU A 301 -8.30 -19.96 4.23
N PRO A 302 -8.18 -18.96 5.09
CA PRO A 302 -7.55 -19.16 6.40
C PRO A 302 -8.41 -20.08 7.27
N ASP A 303 -7.77 -20.82 8.17
CA ASP A 303 -8.42 -21.77 9.09
C ASP A 303 -9.15 -21.07 10.27
N TYR A 304 -9.34 -19.75 10.18
CA TYR A 304 -10.01 -18.94 11.20
C TYR A 304 -10.99 -17.95 10.57
N GLU A 305 -12.07 -17.69 11.28
CA GLU A 305 -13.09 -16.72 10.87
C GLU A 305 -12.91 -15.40 11.63
N ALA A 306 -13.05 -14.27 10.91
CA ALA A 306 -13.04 -12.95 11.52
C ALA A 306 -14.47 -12.54 11.91
N GLU A 307 -14.70 -12.36 13.20
CA GLU A 307 -15.94 -11.76 13.69
C GLU A 307 -15.95 -10.25 13.42
N HIS A 308 -16.94 -9.82 12.66
CA HIS A 308 -17.09 -8.42 12.26
C HIS A 308 -17.45 -7.44 13.39
N GLY A 309 -17.93 -7.88 14.53
CA GLY A 309 -18.43 -7.12 15.68
C GLY A 309 -17.72 -5.78 15.98
N VAL A 310 -17.19 -5.66 17.19
CA VAL A 310 -16.54 -4.43 17.69
C VAL A 310 -15.33 -4.01 16.85
N MET A 311 -14.56 -4.98 16.31
CA MET A 311 -13.35 -4.70 15.53
C MET A 311 -13.63 -3.95 14.22
N ALA A 312 -14.74 -4.20 13.55
CA ALA A 312 -15.13 -3.43 12.36
C ALA A 312 -15.37 -1.94 12.70
N VAL A 313 -15.99 -1.66 13.84
CA VAL A 313 -16.20 -0.28 14.31
C VAL A 313 -14.86 0.39 14.65
N VAL A 314 -13.96 -0.33 15.33
CA VAL A 314 -12.62 0.18 15.67
C VAL A 314 -11.82 0.48 14.40
N SER A 315 -11.80 -0.45 13.43
CA SER A 315 -11.10 -0.27 12.15
C SER A 315 -11.63 0.94 11.36
N ALA A 316 -12.94 1.19 11.38
CA ALA A 316 -13.54 2.37 10.76
C ALA A 316 -13.21 3.69 11.50
N ALA A 317 -13.08 3.64 12.82
CA ALA A 317 -12.79 4.82 13.64
C ALA A 317 -11.33 5.30 13.49
N ILE A 318 -10.37 4.38 13.31
CA ILE A 318 -8.94 4.68 13.21
C ILE A 318 -8.63 5.71 12.10
N PRO A 319 -9.03 5.52 10.83
CA PRO A 319 -8.75 6.50 9.78
C PRO A 319 -9.46 7.84 10.01
N ILE A 320 -10.66 7.85 10.60
CA ILE A 320 -11.37 9.08 10.95
C ILE A 320 -10.58 9.88 11.99
N ALA A 321 -10.07 9.21 13.03
CA ALA A 321 -9.19 9.84 14.03
C ALA A 321 -7.92 10.43 13.39
N GLY A 322 -7.32 9.71 12.41
CA GLY A 322 -6.17 10.19 11.65
C GLY A 322 -6.46 11.44 10.82
N VAL A 323 -7.63 11.53 10.18
CA VAL A 323 -8.07 12.75 9.46
C VAL A 323 -8.21 13.93 10.39
N ILE A 324 -8.87 13.74 11.55
CA ILE A 324 -9.04 14.77 12.58
C ILE A 324 -7.67 15.23 13.08
N ALA A 325 -6.77 14.30 13.37
CA ALA A 325 -5.41 14.61 13.80
C ALA A 325 -4.64 15.42 12.74
N ALA A 326 -4.77 15.07 11.45
CA ALA A 326 -4.16 15.81 10.34
C ALA A 326 -4.69 17.26 10.29
N PHE A 327 -5.98 17.46 10.43
CA PHE A 327 -6.60 18.79 10.45
C PHE A 327 -6.04 19.64 11.60
N TRP A 328 -6.01 19.11 12.81
CA TRP A 328 -5.48 19.81 13.98
C TRP A 328 -3.99 20.13 13.84
N LEU A 329 -3.20 19.19 13.33
CA LEU A 329 -1.76 19.34 13.12
C LEU A 329 -1.46 20.50 12.14
N VAL A 330 -2.19 20.57 11.02
CA VAL A 330 -2.01 21.63 10.03
C VAL A 330 -2.51 22.98 10.56
N LYS A 331 -3.68 23.00 11.25
CA LYS A 331 -4.27 24.22 11.80
C LYS A 331 -3.43 24.84 12.93
N ARG A 332 -2.90 24.02 13.85
CA ARG A 332 -2.22 24.50 15.07
C ARG A 332 -0.78 24.96 14.82
N ASN A 333 -0.06 24.26 13.98
CA ASN A 333 1.39 24.39 13.89
C ASN A 333 1.89 24.90 12.52
N GLY A 334 1.03 24.97 11.53
CA GLY A 334 1.47 25.30 10.17
C GLY A 334 2.59 24.36 9.67
N ILE A 335 3.36 24.82 8.70
CA ILE A 335 4.47 24.08 8.11
C ILE A 335 5.70 24.01 9.06
N ALA A 336 5.83 24.95 9.99
CA ALA A 336 7.04 25.14 10.80
C ALA A 336 7.34 23.98 11.77
N SER A 337 6.33 23.37 12.38
CA SER A 337 6.56 22.25 13.33
C SER A 337 6.92 20.94 12.64
N ILE A 338 6.41 20.74 11.42
CA ILE A 338 6.73 19.57 10.62
C ILE A 338 8.17 19.67 10.11
N ALA A 339 8.63 20.88 9.78
CA ALA A 339 10.03 21.17 9.45
C ALA A 339 10.96 20.91 10.65
N ALA A 340 10.54 21.21 11.88
CA ALA A 340 11.31 20.93 13.09
C ALA A 340 11.46 19.42 13.37
N VAL A 341 10.43 18.61 13.07
CA VAL A 341 10.54 17.14 13.14
C VAL A 341 11.49 16.63 12.05
N HIS A 342 11.41 17.17 10.83
CA HIS A 342 12.32 16.80 9.75
C HIS A 342 13.78 17.12 10.09
N SER A 343 14.08 18.30 10.69
CA SER A 343 15.43 18.67 11.08
C SER A 343 16.01 17.81 12.21
N ARG A 344 15.15 17.22 13.06
CA ARG A 344 15.59 16.31 14.15
C ARG A 344 15.79 14.85 13.69
N PHE A 345 15.05 14.39 12.68
CA PHE A 345 15.05 12.99 12.24
C PHE A 345 15.39 12.79 10.76
N GLY A 346 15.52 13.85 9.98
CA GLY A 346 15.66 13.83 8.52
C GLY A 346 17.04 14.11 7.98
N GLY A 347 18.10 13.93 8.76
CA GLY A 347 19.49 14.02 8.33
C GLY A 347 20.04 12.76 7.64
N TRP A 348 19.16 11.96 6.97
CA TRP A 348 19.54 10.75 6.22
C TRP A 348 19.03 10.83 4.80
#